data_23d6413efb397752af7d93ecb84f0a33
#
_entry.id   23d6413efb397752af7d93ecb84f0a33
#
_cell.length_a   1.000
_cell.length_b   1.000
_cell.length_c   1.000
_cell.angle_alpha   90.00
_cell.angle_beta   90.00
_cell.angle_gamma   90.00
#
_symmetry.space_group_name_H-M   'P 1'
#
loop_
_entity.id
_entity.type
_entity.pdbx_description
1 polymer ?
#
loop_
_entity_poly.entity_id
_entity_poly.type
_entity_poly.pdbx_seq_one_letter_code
_entity_poly.pdbx_strand_id
1 'polypeptide(L)'
;MKILSFALCLTLLILPSCRKSNREAKRIPLEITYSQHAVIYEYPPPKDIPPYVHAPTEPAVFMVPNGTRLLSAGKPVTSSDPEPIIGSLDLITDGDQDPGEGHYVELLGGPHWVQIDLGRSATLSAICLWHEHSPYRIYQDVVVRVSNDPDFRSGVTTLFNNDGDASSGLGKGTDSPYAESRFGLIVDGRGVQGRYVRLHSNGNASNIHNRYTEVEVHGLP
;
A
#
# COMPACT_ATOMS: atom_id res chain seq x y z
N MET A 1 84.38 -0.47 19.85
CA MET A 1 83.21 0.08 19.16
C MET A 1 82.12 -1.02 19.21
N LYS A 2 81.13 -0.86 20.12
CA LYS A 2 80.08 -1.86 20.28
C LYS A 2 78.82 -1.37 19.50
N ILE A 3 78.37 -2.13 18.52
CA ILE A 3 77.19 -1.80 17.75
C ILE A 3 76.00 -2.45 18.45
N LEU A 4 75.06 -1.61 18.93
CA LEU A 4 73.78 -2.03 19.54
C LEU A 4 72.78 -2.20 18.40
N SER A 5 72.32 -3.46 18.18
CA SER A 5 71.19 -3.75 17.29
C SER A 5 69.89 -3.55 18.06
N PHE A 6 69.06 -2.63 17.62
CA PHE A 6 67.67 -2.47 18.08
C PHE A 6 66.75 -3.35 17.25
N ALA A 7 66.17 -4.34 17.87
CA ALA A 7 65.12 -5.16 17.24
C ALA A 7 63.75 -4.46 17.44
N LEU A 8 63.13 -4.01 16.37
CA LEU A 8 61.81 -3.39 16.37
C LEU A 8 60.76 -4.51 16.31
N CYS A 9 60.07 -4.76 17.43
CA CYS A 9 59.00 -5.74 17.53
C CYS A 9 57.68 -5.09 17.03
N LEU A 10 57.26 -5.45 15.81
CA LEU A 10 56.00 -4.94 15.22
C LEU A 10 54.85 -5.82 15.71
N THR A 11 54.11 -5.33 16.71
CA THR A 11 52.89 -6.00 17.18
C THR A 11 51.72 -5.71 16.23
N LEU A 12 51.32 -6.71 15.47
CA LEU A 12 50.14 -6.67 14.57
C LEU A 12 48.88 -6.74 15.43
N LEU A 13 48.18 -5.63 15.58
CA LEU A 13 46.85 -5.57 16.19
C LEU A 13 45.82 -6.15 15.22
N ILE A 14 45.42 -7.40 15.45
CA ILE A 14 44.30 -8.02 14.75
C ILE A 14 43.01 -7.50 15.37
N LEU A 15 42.37 -6.51 14.73
CA LEU A 15 41.02 -6.07 15.08
C LEU A 15 40.02 -7.16 14.69
N PRO A 16 39.13 -7.58 15.58
CA PRO A 16 38.09 -8.52 15.22
C PRO A 16 37.13 -7.86 14.25
N SER A 17 37.14 -8.31 13.00
CA SER A 17 36.14 -7.95 12.00
C SER A 17 34.80 -8.49 12.45
N CYS A 18 33.95 -7.58 12.97
CA CYS A 18 32.55 -7.89 13.29
C CYS A 18 31.81 -8.10 11.97
N ARG A 19 31.85 -9.32 11.43
CA ARG A 19 30.98 -9.75 10.33
C ARG A 19 29.55 -9.66 10.86
N LYS A 20 28.82 -8.59 10.54
CA LYS A 20 27.36 -8.58 10.64
C LYS A 20 26.87 -9.73 9.75
N SER A 21 26.40 -10.80 10.38
CA SER A 21 25.68 -11.87 9.73
C SER A 21 24.44 -11.25 9.10
N ASN A 22 24.47 -11.05 7.80
CA ASN A 22 23.30 -10.66 7.02
C ASN A 22 22.40 -11.91 6.91
N ARG A 23 21.74 -12.28 8.01
CA ARG A 23 20.66 -13.25 7.96
C ARG A 23 19.51 -12.54 7.25
N GLU A 24 19.32 -12.85 5.98
CA GLU A 24 18.07 -12.50 5.31
C GLU A 24 16.92 -12.91 6.21
N ALA A 25 16.07 -11.95 6.54
CA ALA A 25 14.91 -12.22 7.38
C ALA A 25 14.06 -13.28 6.66
N LYS A 26 13.72 -14.37 7.38
CA LYS A 26 12.84 -15.41 6.83
C LYS A 26 11.57 -14.75 6.31
N ARG A 27 11.20 -15.03 5.07
CA ARG A 27 9.95 -14.58 4.48
C ARG A 27 8.89 -15.67 4.59
N ILE A 28 7.66 -15.23 4.81
CA ILE A 28 6.46 -16.08 4.91
C ILE A 28 5.39 -15.53 3.98
N PRO A 29 4.44 -16.34 3.52
CA PRO A 29 3.26 -15.83 2.82
C PRO A 29 2.50 -14.84 3.72
N LEU A 30 2.00 -13.75 3.14
CA LEU A 30 1.06 -12.85 3.80
C LEU A 30 -0.30 -13.56 3.89
N GLU A 31 -0.82 -13.68 5.10
CA GLU A 31 -2.16 -14.24 5.32
C GLU A 31 -3.19 -13.11 5.22
N ILE A 32 -4.11 -13.23 4.28
CA ILE A 32 -5.24 -12.30 4.05
C ILE A 32 -6.52 -13.14 4.08
N THR A 33 -7.51 -12.66 4.82
CA THR A 33 -8.87 -13.22 4.75
C THR A 33 -9.63 -12.47 3.66
N TYR A 34 -10.15 -13.18 2.67
CA TYR A 34 -10.87 -12.57 1.55
C TYR A 34 -12.38 -12.70 1.71
N SER A 35 -13.12 -11.66 1.34
CA SER A 35 -14.57 -11.72 1.22
C SER A 35 -14.99 -12.86 0.28
N GLN A 36 -16.09 -13.50 0.62
CA GLN A 36 -16.72 -14.51 -0.24
C GLN A 36 -17.69 -13.89 -1.25
N HIS A 37 -17.86 -12.58 -1.23
CA HIS A 37 -18.72 -11.88 -2.17
C HIS A 37 -18.16 -12.01 -3.59
N ALA A 38 -18.99 -12.48 -4.52
CA ALA A 38 -18.61 -12.61 -5.92
C ALA A 38 -18.80 -11.27 -6.65
N VAL A 39 -17.86 -10.93 -7.51
CA VAL A 39 -18.03 -9.80 -8.44
C VAL A 39 -19.14 -10.15 -9.42
N ILE A 40 -20.12 -9.28 -9.54
CA ILE A 40 -21.20 -9.42 -10.52
C ILE A 40 -20.80 -8.65 -11.78
N TYR A 41 -20.58 -9.37 -12.88
CA TYR A 41 -20.30 -8.75 -14.18
C TYR A 41 -21.62 -8.29 -14.82
N GLU A 42 -22.08 -7.10 -14.48
CA GLU A 42 -23.33 -6.56 -15.05
C GLU A 42 -23.14 -5.89 -16.42
N TYR A 43 -21.91 -5.43 -16.72
CA TYR A 43 -21.62 -4.69 -17.95
C TYR A 43 -20.27 -5.10 -18.55
N PRO A 44 -20.17 -5.20 -19.89
CA PRO A 44 -18.87 -5.31 -20.52
C PRO A 44 -18.01 -4.08 -20.17
N PRO A 45 -16.70 -4.24 -20.00
CA PRO A 45 -15.82 -3.10 -19.73
C PRO A 45 -15.96 -2.04 -20.82
N PRO A 46 -15.86 -0.74 -20.48
CA PRO A 46 -15.90 0.36 -21.47
C PRO A 46 -14.88 0.11 -22.58
N LYS A 47 -15.20 0.49 -23.83
CA LYS A 47 -14.39 0.16 -25.00
C LYS A 47 -13.08 0.97 -25.11
N ASP A 48 -13.00 2.12 -24.45
CA ASP A 48 -11.92 3.11 -24.60
C ASP A 48 -11.02 3.20 -23.37
N ILE A 49 -10.80 2.08 -22.67
CA ILE A 49 -9.88 2.05 -21.53
C ILE A 49 -8.48 1.66 -21.98
N PRO A 50 -7.42 2.24 -21.38
CA PRO A 50 -6.05 1.77 -21.55
C PRO A 50 -5.93 0.26 -21.23
N PRO A 51 -4.93 -0.45 -21.75
CA PRO A 51 -4.64 -1.80 -21.32
C PRO A 51 -4.54 -1.88 -19.79
N TYR A 52 -5.22 -2.83 -19.19
CA TYR A 52 -5.30 -3.00 -17.73
C TYR A 52 -5.01 -4.43 -17.31
N VAL A 53 -4.68 -4.61 -16.03
CA VAL A 53 -4.50 -5.92 -15.42
C VAL A 53 -5.88 -6.48 -15.10
N HIS A 54 -6.19 -7.67 -15.64
CA HIS A 54 -7.44 -8.37 -15.35
C HIS A 54 -7.50 -8.82 -13.89
N ALA A 55 -8.72 -8.88 -13.36
CA ALA A 55 -8.97 -9.43 -12.04
C ALA A 55 -8.43 -10.87 -11.95
N PRO A 56 -7.66 -11.21 -10.91
CA PRO A 56 -7.15 -12.56 -10.74
C PRO A 56 -8.29 -13.53 -10.41
N THR A 57 -8.13 -14.79 -10.82
CA THR A 57 -9.07 -15.87 -10.48
C THR A 57 -8.74 -16.54 -9.14
N GLU A 58 -7.50 -16.37 -8.67
CA GLU A 58 -6.98 -16.92 -7.42
C GLU A 58 -6.17 -15.84 -6.68
N PRO A 59 -6.08 -15.90 -5.34
CA PRO A 59 -5.30 -14.94 -4.58
C PRO A 59 -3.82 -15.06 -4.90
N ALA A 60 -3.13 -13.93 -5.04
CA ALA A 60 -1.69 -13.90 -5.22
C ALA A 60 -0.97 -14.31 -3.93
N VAL A 61 0.07 -15.13 -4.04
CA VAL A 61 0.97 -15.41 -2.92
C VAL A 61 1.96 -14.25 -2.80
N PHE A 62 1.79 -13.42 -1.79
CA PHE A 62 2.70 -12.30 -1.51
C PHE A 62 3.59 -12.62 -0.30
N MET A 63 4.91 -12.56 -0.49
CA MET A 63 5.87 -12.92 0.57
C MET A 63 6.28 -11.68 1.37
N VAL A 64 6.21 -11.79 2.71
CA VAL A 64 6.58 -10.72 3.64
C VAL A 64 7.60 -11.20 4.68
N PRO A 65 8.35 -10.29 5.33
CA PRO A 65 9.21 -10.66 6.46
C PRO A 65 8.42 -11.36 7.57
N ASN A 66 9.00 -12.39 8.16
CA ASN A 66 8.42 -13.04 9.33
C ASN A 66 8.24 -12.03 10.47
N GLY A 67 7.09 -12.05 11.14
CA GLY A 67 6.71 -11.07 12.16
C GLY A 67 5.91 -9.88 11.63
N THR A 68 5.67 -9.78 10.30
CA THR A 68 4.72 -8.84 9.72
C THR A 68 3.34 -9.01 10.37
N ARG A 69 2.66 -7.90 10.67
CA ARG A 69 1.35 -7.84 11.29
C ARG A 69 0.47 -6.82 10.59
N LEU A 70 -0.84 -6.96 10.71
CA LEU A 70 -1.80 -5.92 10.33
C LEU A 70 -1.64 -4.73 11.30
N LEU A 71 -1.40 -3.55 10.75
CA LEU A 71 -1.13 -2.31 11.49
C LEU A 71 -2.29 -1.32 11.43
N SER A 72 -3.16 -1.43 10.40
CA SER A 72 -4.24 -0.48 10.13
C SER A 72 -5.56 -0.80 10.84
N ALA A 73 -5.76 -1.99 11.40
CA ALA A 73 -7.03 -2.40 11.99
C ALA A 73 -7.55 -1.37 13.03
N GLY A 74 -8.72 -0.80 12.77
CA GLY A 74 -9.38 0.21 13.61
C GLY A 74 -8.59 1.51 13.77
N LYS A 75 -7.68 1.82 12.85
CA LYS A 75 -6.90 3.07 12.89
C LYS A 75 -7.69 4.25 12.37
N PRO A 76 -7.43 5.46 12.89
CA PRO A 76 -8.10 6.67 12.42
C PRO A 76 -7.84 6.92 10.93
N VAL A 77 -8.91 7.24 10.22
CA VAL A 77 -8.87 7.64 8.80
C VAL A 77 -9.34 9.07 8.68
N THR A 78 -8.64 9.85 7.86
CA THR A 78 -9.05 11.19 7.43
C THR A 78 -9.13 11.24 5.91
N SER A 79 -9.83 12.22 5.36
CA SER A 79 -10.01 12.36 3.92
C SER A 79 -9.95 13.83 3.50
N SER A 80 -9.66 14.06 2.21
CA SER A 80 -9.86 15.39 1.58
C SER A 80 -11.32 15.73 1.43
N ASP A 81 -12.21 14.74 1.46
CA ASP A 81 -13.66 14.88 1.55
C ASP A 81 -14.10 14.44 2.96
N PRO A 82 -14.31 15.38 3.89
CA PRO A 82 -14.63 15.05 5.28
C PRO A 82 -16.07 14.56 5.48
N GLU A 83 -16.93 14.73 4.48
CA GLU A 83 -18.35 14.35 4.53
C GLU A 83 -18.69 13.38 3.39
N PRO A 84 -18.34 12.09 3.53
CA PRO A 84 -18.65 11.09 2.51
C PRO A 84 -20.14 11.05 2.15
N ILE A 85 -20.44 10.76 0.89
CA ILE A 85 -21.81 10.62 0.39
C ILE A 85 -22.47 9.37 0.98
N ILE A 86 -21.70 8.27 1.13
CA ILE A 86 -22.14 7.00 1.69
C ILE A 86 -21.11 6.52 2.70
N GLY A 87 -21.58 5.96 3.80
CA GLY A 87 -20.74 5.35 4.84
C GLY A 87 -19.99 6.37 5.69
N SER A 88 -19.03 5.88 6.45
CA SER A 88 -18.14 6.67 7.30
C SER A 88 -16.70 6.19 7.13
N LEU A 89 -15.71 7.06 7.39
CA LEU A 89 -14.30 6.77 7.11
C LEU A 89 -13.71 5.59 7.90
N ASP A 90 -14.32 5.23 9.02
CA ASP A 90 -13.92 4.08 9.84
C ASP A 90 -14.14 2.72 9.15
N LEU A 91 -15.05 2.63 8.18
CA LEU A 91 -15.23 1.44 7.35
C LEU A 91 -13.97 1.06 6.56
N ILE A 92 -13.04 2.01 6.34
CA ILE A 92 -11.82 1.76 5.55
C ILE A 92 -10.80 0.90 6.30
N THR A 93 -10.96 0.72 7.62
CA THR A 93 -10.01 -0.02 8.46
C THR A 93 -10.71 -0.93 9.47
N ASP A 94 -11.97 -1.28 9.25
CA ASP A 94 -12.78 -2.10 10.16
C ASP A 94 -12.58 -3.60 9.99
N GLY A 95 -11.89 -4.01 8.91
CA GLY A 95 -11.58 -5.39 8.57
C GLY A 95 -12.66 -6.06 7.71
N ASP A 96 -13.64 -5.30 7.23
CA ASP A 96 -14.69 -5.82 6.35
C ASP A 96 -14.39 -5.49 4.89
N GLN A 97 -14.25 -6.53 4.07
CA GLN A 97 -13.97 -6.41 2.64
C GLN A 97 -15.23 -6.67 1.79
N ASP A 98 -16.42 -6.75 2.40
CA ASP A 98 -17.66 -6.93 1.66
C ASP A 98 -17.96 -5.66 0.84
N PRO A 99 -18.17 -5.77 -0.51
CA PRO A 99 -18.46 -4.61 -1.35
C PRO A 99 -19.92 -4.21 -1.34
N GLY A 100 -20.75 -4.83 -0.52
CA GLY A 100 -22.19 -4.60 -0.44
C GLY A 100 -22.54 -3.21 0.07
N GLU A 101 -23.79 -2.81 -0.14
CA GLU A 101 -24.30 -1.53 0.36
C GLU A 101 -24.21 -1.47 1.89
N GLY A 102 -23.64 -0.37 2.41
CA GLY A 102 -23.38 -0.19 3.83
C GLY A 102 -21.99 -0.64 4.31
N HIS A 103 -21.18 -1.29 3.46
CA HIS A 103 -19.86 -1.79 3.79
C HIS A 103 -18.71 -1.02 3.12
N TYR A 104 -19.01 0.08 2.46
CA TYR A 104 -18.01 0.94 1.82
C TYR A 104 -18.27 2.42 2.08
N VAL A 105 -17.23 3.22 1.94
CA VAL A 105 -17.33 4.67 1.92
C VAL A 105 -17.31 5.18 0.48
N GLU A 106 -18.20 6.12 0.15
CA GLU A 106 -18.21 6.83 -1.13
C GLU A 106 -17.89 8.29 -0.91
N LEU A 107 -16.80 8.75 -1.50
CA LEU A 107 -16.41 10.15 -1.54
C LEU A 107 -16.94 10.82 -2.81
N LEU A 108 -16.95 12.14 -2.82
CA LEU A 108 -17.29 12.95 -3.98
C LEU A 108 -16.45 12.55 -5.22
N GLY A 109 -16.97 12.91 -6.39
CA GLY A 109 -16.24 12.76 -7.67
C GLY A 109 -15.07 13.75 -7.78
N GLY A 110 -14.06 13.37 -8.55
CA GLY A 110 -12.83 14.08 -8.72
C GLY A 110 -11.67 13.54 -7.88
N PRO A 111 -10.49 14.17 -7.94
CA PRO A 111 -9.33 13.72 -7.18
C PRO A 111 -9.54 13.88 -5.67
N HIS A 112 -9.62 12.77 -4.96
CA HIS A 112 -9.71 12.71 -3.51
C HIS A 112 -8.64 11.79 -2.92
N TRP A 113 -8.44 11.89 -1.60
CA TRP A 113 -7.57 10.97 -0.89
C TRP A 113 -8.18 10.57 0.47
N VAL A 114 -7.82 9.38 0.91
CA VAL A 114 -7.98 8.90 2.28
C VAL A 114 -6.61 8.69 2.91
N GLN A 115 -6.49 8.93 4.22
CA GLN A 115 -5.23 8.79 4.95
C GLN A 115 -5.44 8.05 6.25
N ILE A 116 -4.65 6.99 6.43
CA ILE A 116 -4.62 6.19 7.65
C ILE A 116 -3.45 6.66 8.53
N ASP A 117 -3.70 6.93 9.81
CA ASP A 117 -2.67 7.17 10.80
C ASP A 117 -2.38 5.90 11.60
N LEU A 118 -1.24 5.26 11.37
CA LEU A 118 -0.81 4.06 12.08
C LEU A 118 -0.46 4.32 13.56
N GLY A 119 -0.44 5.60 13.98
CA GLY A 119 -0.11 6.04 15.35
C GLY A 119 1.39 6.13 15.62
N ARG A 120 2.22 5.42 14.87
CA ARG A 120 3.69 5.45 14.93
C ARG A 120 4.31 5.07 13.60
N SER A 121 5.57 5.43 13.39
CA SER A 121 6.33 4.95 12.24
C SER A 121 6.54 3.43 12.33
N ALA A 122 6.34 2.73 11.23
CA ALA A 122 6.55 1.30 11.09
C ALA A 122 7.26 0.98 9.78
N THR A 123 7.85 -0.22 9.68
CA THR A 123 8.44 -0.70 8.43
C THR A 123 7.38 -1.45 7.64
N LEU A 124 6.93 -0.87 6.51
CA LEU A 124 5.80 -1.39 5.76
C LEU A 124 6.22 -2.55 4.85
N SER A 125 5.46 -3.64 4.89
CA SER A 125 5.68 -4.86 4.10
C SER A 125 4.74 -4.93 2.91
N ALA A 126 3.45 -4.63 3.12
CA ALA A 126 2.42 -4.63 2.07
C ALA A 126 1.30 -3.65 2.44
N ILE A 127 0.63 -3.11 1.43
CA ILE A 127 -0.62 -2.38 1.55
C ILE A 127 -1.62 -3.08 0.64
N CYS A 128 -2.69 -3.60 1.22
CA CYS A 128 -3.77 -4.25 0.48
C CYS A 128 -4.94 -3.27 0.43
N LEU A 129 -5.47 -3.05 -0.76
CA LEU A 129 -6.49 -2.06 -1.03
C LEU A 129 -7.67 -2.72 -1.72
N TRP A 130 -8.84 -2.56 -1.17
CA TRP A 130 -10.12 -2.92 -1.79
C TRP A 130 -10.95 -1.66 -2.03
N HIS A 131 -11.25 -1.44 -3.28
CA HIS A 131 -12.34 -0.56 -3.67
C HIS A 131 -13.64 -1.36 -3.78
N GLU A 132 -14.76 -0.67 -3.85
CA GLU A 132 -16.04 -1.32 -4.12
C GLU A 132 -15.96 -2.06 -5.46
N HIS A 133 -16.27 -3.35 -5.45
CA HIS A 133 -16.09 -4.28 -6.57
C HIS A 133 -17.36 -5.12 -6.87
N SER A 134 -18.49 -4.76 -6.27
CA SER A 134 -19.76 -5.45 -6.48
C SER A 134 -20.22 -5.42 -7.93
N PRO A 135 -20.18 -4.30 -8.72
CA PRO A 135 -20.06 -4.39 -10.15
C PRO A 135 -18.59 -4.37 -10.58
N TYR A 136 -18.30 -4.96 -11.74
CA TYR A 136 -16.97 -4.94 -12.34
C TYR A 136 -16.48 -3.50 -12.56
N ARG A 137 -15.33 -3.17 -11.97
CA ARG A 137 -14.74 -1.85 -12.06
C ARG A 137 -13.27 -1.93 -12.42
N ILE A 138 -12.82 -0.98 -13.23
CA ILE A 138 -11.40 -0.81 -13.55
C ILE A 138 -10.96 0.51 -12.93
N TYR A 139 -9.93 0.45 -12.09
CA TYR A 139 -9.37 1.60 -11.41
C TYR A 139 -8.12 2.10 -12.11
N GLN A 140 -8.13 3.38 -12.36
CA GLN A 140 -7.02 4.20 -12.85
C GLN A 140 -6.92 5.42 -11.93
N ASP A 141 -5.81 6.17 -12.00
CA ASP A 141 -5.58 7.35 -11.15
C ASP A 141 -5.51 7.03 -9.66
N VAL A 142 -5.10 5.79 -9.33
CA VAL A 142 -4.83 5.38 -7.96
C VAL A 142 -3.36 5.62 -7.64
N VAL A 143 -3.10 6.34 -6.52
CA VAL A 143 -1.73 6.60 -6.06
C VAL A 143 -1.61 6.28 -4.58
N VAL A 144 -0.69 5.38 -4.22
CA VAL A 144 -0.41 4.99 -2.84
C VAL A 144 0.90 5.62 -2.38
N ARG A 145 0.84 6.43 -1.32
CA ARG A 145 1.96 7.20 -0.79
C ARG A 145 2.13 6.97 0.71
N VAL A 146 3.37 7.05 1.17
CA VAL A 146 3.75 6.86 2.58
C VAL A 146 4.61 8.03 3.04
N SER A 147 4.40 8.50 4.26
CA SER A 147 5.21 9.55 4.89
C SER A 147 5.19 9.44 6.43
N ASN A 148 6.15 10.08 7.08
CA ASN A 148 6.09 10.39 8.52
C ASN A 148 5.51 11.80 8.79
N ASP A 149 5.30 12.59 7.73
CA ASP A 149 4.70 13.92 7.77
C ASP A 149 3.19 13.80 7.47
N PRO A 150 2.29 14.18 8.40
CA PRO A 150 0.84 14.07 8.21
C PRO A 150 0.33 14.93 7.05
N ASP A 151 1.05 15.97 6.68
CA ASP A 151 0.68 16.86 5.57
C ASP A 151 1.24 16.41 4.21
N PHE A 152 2.10 15.39 4.19
CA PHE A 152 2.75 14.90 2.96
C PHE A 152 3.57 15.97 2.22
N ARG A 153 4.18 16.91 2.95
CA ARG A 153 5.07 17.96 2.38
C ARG A 153 6.51 17.50 2.27
N SER A 154 6.91 16.52 3.10
CA SER A 154 8.28 16.03 3.17
C SER A 154 8.35 14.51 3.37
N GLY A 155 9.48 13.89 3.00
CA GLY A 155 9.74 12.48 3.24
C GLY A 155 8.70 11.54 2.62
N VAL A 156 8.13 11.94 1.47
CA VAL A 156 7.07 11.18 0.80
C VAL A 156 7.68 10.14 -0.12
N THR A 157 7.21 8.90 0.01
CA THR A 157 7.52 7.80 -0.91
C THR A 157 6.24 7.35 -1.61
N THR A 158 6.24 7.34 -2.94
CA THR A 158 5.19 6.76 -3.76
C THR A 158 5.49 5.28 -3.97
N LEU A 159 4.58 4.41 -3.56
CA LEU A 159 4.70 2.96 -3.69
C LEU A 159 4.00 2.43 -4.95
N PHE A 160 2.89 3.04 -5.32
CA PHE A 160 2.09 2.69 -6.50
C PHE A 160 1.54 3.98 -7.13
N ASN A 161 1.52 4.05 -8.47
CA ASN A 161 0.93 5.14 -9.20
C ASN A 161 0.54 4.67 -10.61
N ASN A 162 -0.75 4.50 -10.87
CA ASN A 162 -1.29 4.15 -12.19
C ASN A 162 -2.00 5.33 -12.89
N ASP A 163 -1.79 6.56 -12.40
CA ASP A 163 -2.28 7.78 -13.02
C ASP A 163 -1.47 8.10 -14.30
N GLY A 164 -1.94 7.56 -15.41
CA GLY A 164 -1.22 7.61 -16.69
C GLY A 164 -1.24 8.98 -17.37
N ASP A 165 -2.16 9.87 -17.02
CA ASP A 165 -2.30 11.21 -17.60
C ASP A 165 -1.96 12.35 -16.62
N ALA A 166 -1.58 12.02 -15.38
CA ALA A 166 -1.26 12.95 -14.31
C ALA A 166 -2.45 13.80 -13.83
N SER A 167 -3.68 13.30 -14.00
CA SER A 167 -4.91 14.00 -13.63
C SER A 167 -5.08 14.19 -12.13
N SER A 168 -4.46 13.32 -11.30
CA SER A 168 -4.41 13.46 -9.84
C SER A 168 -3.51 14.61 -9.36
N GLY A 169 -2.70 15.21 -10.24
CA GLY A 169 -1.74 16.26 -9.89
C GLY A 169 -0.49 15.76 -9.15
N LEU A 170 -0.27 14.43 -9.09
CA LEU A 170 0.85 13.80 -8.38
C LEU A 170 1.97 13.31 -9.32
N GLY A 171 1.88 13.68 -10.59
CA GLY A 171 2.79 13.26 -11.64
C GLY A 171 2.34 11.97 -12.32
N LYS A 172 2.88 11.75 -13.52
CA LYS A 172 2.51 10.59 -14.33
C LYS A 172 3.04 9.30 -13.72
N GLY A 173 2.12 8.34 -13.55
CA GLY A 173 2.42 7.00 -13.08
C GLY A 173 2.90 6.06 -14.18
N THR A 174 3.46 4.93 -13.78
CA THR A 174 3.94 3.86 -14.67
C THR A 174 3.31 2.51 -14.35
N ASP A 175 2.55 2.41 -13.26
CA ASP A 175 1.80 1.20 -12.94
C ASP A 175 0.58 1.10 -13.85
N SER A 176 0.07 -0.12 -14.05
CA SER A 176 -1.06 -0.37 -14.92
C SER A 176 -2.39 -0.14 -14.20
N PRO A 177 -3.42 0.37 -14.88
CA PRO A 177 -4.80 0.25 -14.42
C PRO A 177 -5.14 -1.21 -14.11
N TYR A 178 -6.09 -1.47 -13.23
CA TYR A 178 -6.46 -2.81 -12.83
C TYR A 178 -7.95 -2.98 -12.64
N ALA A 179 -8.43 -4.19 -12.94
CA ALA A 179 -9.79 -4.57 -12.59
C ALA A 179 -9.83 -4.97 -11.12
N GLU A 180 -10.72 -4.34 -10.37
CA GLU A 180 -10.92 -4.65 -8.96
C GLU A 180 -11.56 -6.02 -8.78
N SER A 181 -11.27 -6.65 -7.66
CA SER A 181 -11.79 -7.98 -7.32
C SER A 181 -11.85 -8.17 -5.81
N ARG A 182 -12.48 -9.27 -5.38
CA ARG A 182 -12.49 -9.68 -3.97
C ARG A 182 -11.08 -9.92 -3.40
N PHE A 183 -10.05 -10.03 -4.22
CA PHE A 183 -8.68 -10.23 -3.78
C PHE A 183 -7.93 -8.90 -3.55
N GLY A 184 -8.51 -7.77 -3.98
CA GLY A 184 -7.91 -6.45 -3.85
C GLY A 184 -6.62 -6.27 -4.64
N LEU A 185 -6.05 -5.09 -4.50
CA LEU A 185 -4.71 -4.76 -5.00
C LEU A 185 -3.69 -4.89 -3.88
N ILE A 186 -2.64 -5.68 -4.07
CA ILE A 186 -1.52 -5.76 -3.13
C ILE A 186 -0.36 -4.91 -3.65
N VAL A 187 -0.02 -3.87 -2.90
CA VAL A 187 1.11 -2.97 -3.16
C VAL A 187 2.28 -3.34 -2.26
N ASP A 188 3.46 -3.56 -2.85
CA ASP A 188 4.68 -3.85 -2.09
C ASP A 188 5.09 -2.63 -1.25
N GLY A 189 5.17 -2.80 0.07
CA GLY A 189 5.63 -1.77 1.00
C GLY A 189 7.13 -1.49 0.92
N ARG A 190 7.91 -2.33 0.24
CA ARG A 190 9.36 -2.19 -0.03
C ARG A 190 10.20 -1.93 1.23
N GLY A 191 9.67 -2.23 2.42
CA GLY A 191 10.34 -1.93 3.68
C GLY A 191 10.45 -0.43 3.99
N VAL A 192 9.66 0.42 3.35
CA VAL A 192 9.62 1.86 3.61
C VAL A 192 9.12 2.11 5.02
N GLN A 193 9.72 3.09 5.69
CA GLN A 193 9.26 3.53 7.00
C GLN A 193 8.28 4.69 6.89
N GLY A 194 7.13 4.56 7.55
CA GLY A 194 6.15 5.62 7.61
C GLY A 194 5.10 5.40 8.67
N ARG A 195 4.50 6.50 9.10
CA ARG A 195 3.36 6.54 10.02
C ARG A 195 2.04 6.70 9.28
N TYR A 196 2.06 7.49 8.19
CA TYR A 196 0.86 7.82 7.43
C TYR A 196 0.88 7.13 6.08
N VAL A 197 -0.23 6.48 5.75
CA VAL A 197 -0.47 5.90 4.42
C VAL A 197 -1.61 6.68 3.80
N ARG A 198 -1.36 7.29 2.63
CA ARG A 198 -2.35 8.08 1.90
C ARG A 198 -2.59 7.44 0.54
N LEU A 199 -3.87 7.21 0.26
CA LEU A 199 -4.34 6.64 -1.00
C LEU A 199 -5.15 7.71 -1.73
N HIS A 200 -4.77 7.99 -2.95
CA HIS A 200 -5.49 8.91 -3.85
C HIS A 200 -6.28 8.09 -4.85
N SER A 201 -7.42 8.61 -5.28
CA SER A 201 -8.26 8.08 -6.35
C SER A 201 -8.96 9.20 -7.08
N ASN A 202 -9.39 8.93 -8.32
CA ASN A 202 -10.12 9.86 -9.17
C ASN A 202 -11.20 9.10 -9.97
N GLY A 203 -12.12 8.48 -9.25
CA GLY A 203 -13.16 7.64 -9.83
C GLY A 203 -12.64 6.32 -10.38
N ASN A 204 -13.38 5.77 -11.34
CA ASN A 204 -13.08 4.52 -12.02
C ASN A 204 -13.62 4.57 -13.46
N ALA A 205 -13.36 3.56 -14.27
CA ALA A 205 -13.80 3.52 -15.68
C ALA A 205 -15.34 3.52 -15.87
N SER A 206 -16.12 3.30 -14.83
CA SER A 206 -17.59 3.25 -14.92
C SER A 206 -18.27 4.53 -14.41
N ASN A 207 -17.66 5.25 -13.47
CA ASN A 207 -18.20 6.48 -12.90
C ASN A 207 -17.11 7.32 -12.19
N ILE A 208 -17.50 8.52 -11.76
CA ILE A 208 -16.59 9.48 -11.12
C ILE A 208 -16.41 9.26 -9.62
N HIS A 209 -17.09 8.29 -9.01
CA HIS A 209 -17.10 8.14 -7.55
C HIS A 209 -15.88 7.38 -7.04
N ASN A 210 -15.39 7.82 -5.89
CA ASN A 210 -14.28 7.22 -5.18
C ASN A 210 -14.85 6.33 -4.06
N ARG A 211 -14.73 5.01 -4.19
CA ARG A 211 -15.32 4.06 -3.25
C ARG A 211 -14.27 3.15 -2.65
N TYR A 212 -14.12 3.21 -1.33
CA TYR A 212 -13.21 2.37 -0.57
C TYR A 212 -13.99 1.41 0.31
N THR A 213 -13.65 0.12 0.24
CA THR A 213 -14.20 -0.92 1.12
C THR A 213 -13.27 -1.15 2.31
N GLU A 214 -11.99 -1.48 2.05
CA GLU A 214 -11.03 -1.77 3.11
C GLU A 214 -9.61 -1.41 2.66
N VAL A 215 -8.75 -1.02 3.62
CA VAL A 215 -7.31 -0.85 3.43
C VAL A 215 -6.55 -1.50 4.58
N GLU A 216 -5.86 -2.59 4.28
CA GLU A 216 -4.97 -3.26 5.20
C GLU A 216 -3.52 -2.81 5.00
N VAL A 217 -2.90 -2.28 6.04
CA VAL A 217 -1.47 -1.96 6.05
C VAL A 217 -0.75 -2.99 6.90
N HIS A 218 0.14 -3.75 6.29
CA HIS A 218 0.93 -4.79 6.94
C HIS A 218 2.38 -4.37 7.07
N GLY A 219 2.99 -4.67 8.24
CA GLY A 219 4.38 -4.29 8.48
C GLY A 219 4.93 -4.79 9.80
N LEU A 220 6.16 -4.37 10.07
CA LEU A 220 6.86 -4.58 11.33
C LEU A 220 6.72 -3.30 12.17
N PRO A 221 6.15 -3.40 13.39
CA PRO A 221 5.91 -2.24 14.25
C PRO A 221 7.19 -1.62 14.81
#